data_3ae96fdd59fb4a76783ff724425e625b
#
_entry.id   3ae96fdd59fb4a76783ff724425e625b
#
_cell.length_a   1.000
_cell.length_b   1.000
_cell.length_c   1.000
_cell.angle_alpha   90.00
_cell.angle_beta   90.00
_cell.angle_gamma   90.00
#
_symmetry.space_group_name_H-M   'P 1'
#
loop_
_entity.id
_entity.type
_entity.pdbx_description
1 polymer ?
#
loop_
_entity_poly.entity_id
_entity_poly.type
_entity_poly.pdbx_seq_one_letter_code
_entity_poly.pdbx_strand_id
1 'polypeptide(L)'
;ARRRVRGREMTAPVMVMAGGTGGHVFPGLAVAAALQARSVPVVWLGARGGMEERLVPSRGIVFEGIAVRGLRGKGLWRKLALPLDLLRAVWQAHGVLKRTAPRCVVSLGGYATGPGGLAAALGRMPLVVHEQNRIPGLT
;
A
#
# COMPACT_ATOMS: atom_id res chain seq x y z
N ALA A 1 31.92 -3.34 4.03
CA ALA A 1 30.69 -3.71 3.30
C ALA A 1 29.44 -3.75 4.19
N ARG A 2 29.46 -4.43 5.33
CA ARG A 2 28.29 -4.56 6.26
C ARG A 2 27.79 -3.22 6.82
N ARG A 3 28.65 -2.23 7.02
CA ARG A 3 28.26 -0.92 7.57
C ARG A 3 27.50 -0.06 6.55
N ARG A 4 27.84 -0.16 5.25
CA ARG A 4 27.14 0.54 4.15
C ARG A 4 25.74 -0.06 3.88
N VAL A 5 25.59 -1.36 4.00
CA VAL A 5 24.30 -2.06 3.85
C VAL A 5 23.35 -1.62 4.96
N ARG A 6 23.80 -1.59 6.21
CA ARG A 6 23.00 -1.18 7.38
C ARG A 6 22.55 0.30 7.30
N GLY A 7 23.42 1.20 6.81
CA GLY A 7 23.05 2.60 6.61
C GLY A 7 21.97 2.79 5.53
N ARG A 8 22.01 1.99 4.47
CA ARG A 8 21.01 2.03 3.39
C ARG A 8 19.66 1.44 3.82
N GLU A 9 19.67 0.42 4.67
CA GLU A 9 18.48 -0.17 5.27
C GLU A 9 17.77 0.80 6.22
N MET A 10 18.51 1.61 6.96
CA MET A 10 17.94 2.61 7.88
C MET A 10 17.33 3.81 7.18
N THR A 11 17.76 4.15 5.96
CA THR A 11 17.23 5.25 5.15
C THR A 11 16.12 4.83 4.20
N ALA A 12 15.96 3.53 3.94
CA ALA A 12 14.88 3.03 3.10
C ALA A 12 13.52 3.25 3.78
N PRO A 13 12.49 3.69 3.05
CA PRO A 13 11.19 4.00 3.63
C PRO A 13 10.46 2.73 4.09
N VAL A 14 9.52 2.91 5.01
CA VAL A 14 8.45 1.95 5.27
C VAL A 14 7.29 2.31 4.35
N MET A 15 6.76 1.32 3.62
CA MET A 15 5.56 1.51 2.83
C MET A 15 4.32 1.18 3.65
N VAL A 16 3.43 2.15 3.79
CA VAL A 16 2.09 1.94 4.34
C VAL A 16 1.12 1.73 3.21
N MET A 17 0.34 0.67 3.26
CA MET A 17 -0.73 0.39 2.31
C MET A 17 -2.06 0.45 3.03
N ALA A 18 -2.88 1.41 2.68
CA ALA A 18 -4.25 1.52 3.16
C ALA A 18 -5.08 2.36 2.21
N GLY A 19 -6.37 2.07 2.13
CA GLY A 19 -7.24 2.87 1.27
C GLY A 19 -8.71 2.47 1.32
N GLY A 20 -9.50 3.22 0.57
CA GLY A 20 -10.91 2.97 0.35
C GLY A 20 -11.84 3.55 1.42
N THR A 21 -11.58 3.32 2.68
CA THR A 21 -12.43 3.82 3.78
C THR A 21 -11.60 4.42 4.91
N GLY A 22 -12.24 5.33 5.69
CA GLY A 22 -11.59 5.93 6.85
C GLY A 22 -11.11 4.89 7.88
N GLY A 23 -11.82 3.75 8.00
CA GLY A 23 -11.44 2.65 8.89
C GLY A 23 -10.06 2.05 8.59
N HIS A 24 -9.57 2.17 7.37
CA HIS A 24 -8.22 1.75 6.98
C HIS A 24 -7.24 2.92 6.92
N VAL A 25 -7.69 4.05 6.39
CA VAL A 25 -6.83 5.22 6.14
C VAL A 25 -6.37 5.87 7.45
N PHE A 26 -7.25 6.08 8.42
CA PHE A 26 -6.88 6.74 9.68
C PHE A 26 -5.91 5.93 10.54
N PRO A 27 -6.08 4.62 10.74
CA PRO A 27 -5.05 3.80 11.38
C PRO A 27 -3.71 3.84 10.64
N GLY A 28 -3.74 3.83 9.31
CA GLY A 28 -2.54 3.98 8.48
C GLY A 28 -1.83 5.31 8.71
N LEU A 29 -2.58 6.41 8.80
CA LEU A 29 -2.01 7.73 9.10
C LEU A 29 -1.41 7.78 10.51
N ALA A 30 -2.02 7.11 11.48
CA ALA A 30 -1.47 7.02 12.83
C ALA A 30 -0.13 6.24 12.86
N VAL A 31 -0.05 5.12 12.14
CA VAL A 31 1.19 4.36 11.96
C VAL A 31 2.25 5.21 11.27
N ALA A 32 1.89 5.89 10.20
CA ALA A 32 2.79 6.77 9.46
C ALA A 32 3.34 7.90 10.33
N ALA A 33 2.47 8.56 11.12
CA ALA A 33 2.89 9.61 12.06
C ALA A 33 3.85 9.08 13.13
N ALA A 34 3.59 7.89 13.68
CA ALA A 34 4.48 7.24 14.66
C ALA A 34 5.85 6.89 14.07
N LEU A 35 5.91 6.51 12.80
CA LEU A 35 7.16 6.26 12.08
C LEU A 35 7.91 7.57 11.81
N GLN A 36 7.22 8.61 11.34
CA GLN A 36 7.81 9.93 11.10
C GLN A 36 8.38 10.55 12.39
N ALA A 37 7.68 10.39 13.52
CA ALA A 37 8.17 10.84 14.83
C ALA A 37 9.48 10.15 15.24
N ARG A 38 9.79 8.98 14.67
CA ARG A 38 11.04 8.25 14.83
C ARG A 38 12.05 8.49 13.72
N SER A 39 11.82 9.51 12.90
CA SER A 39 12.65 9.84 11.74
C SER A 39 12.75 8.69 10.72
N VAL A 40 11.73 7.84 10.65
CA VAL A 40 11.62 6.78 9.65
C VAL A 40 10.89 7.34 8.43
N PRO A 41 11.49 7.32 7.25
CA PRO A 41 10.82 7.74 6.03
C PRO A 41 9.61 6.85 5.73
N VAL A 42 8.51 7.46 5.27
CA VAL A 42 7.27 6.75 4.94
C VAL A 42 6.88 7.07 3.51
N VAL A 43 6.46 6.06 2.78
CA VAL A 43 5.77 6.16 1.49
C VAL A 43 4.43 5.45 1.61
N TRP A 44 3.43 5.94 0.91
CA TRP A 44 2.08 5.39 0.96
C TRP A 44 1.65 4.84 -0.39
N LEU A 45 1.15 3.62 -0.41
CA LEU A 45 0.48 3.02 -1.56
C LEU A 45 -1.03 3.00 -1.33
N GLY A 46 -1.78 3.62 -2.22
CA GLY A 46 -3.23 3.67 -2.16
C GLY A 46 -3.89 3.61 -3.53
N ALA A 47 -5.21 3.64 -3.55
CA ALA A 47 -5.98 3.68 -4.78
C ALA A 47 -6.11 5.11 -5.30
N ARG A 48 -5.94 5.31 -6.60
CA ARG A 48 -6.25 6.60 -7.23
C ARG A 48 -7.74 6.90 -7.12
N GLY A 49 -8.07 8.15 -6.83
CA GLY A 49 -9.44 8.59 -6.62
C GLY A 49 -10.00 8.27 -5.23
N GLY A 50 -9.22 7.63 -4.35
CA GLY A 50 -9.58 7.40 -2.96
C GLY A 50 -9.39 8.65 -2.08
N MET A 51 -9.96 8.61 -0.88
CA MET A 51 -9.78 9.71 0.09
C MET A 51 -8.30 9.87 0.50
N GLU A 52 -7.56 8.80 0.50
CA GLU A 52 -6.13 8.76 0.82
C GLU A 52 -5.28 9.60 -0.14
N GLU A 53 -5.66 9.73 -1.41
CA GLU A 53 -4.95 10.52 -2.40
C GLU A 53 -4.83 12.01 -2.03
N ARG A 54 -5.81 12.52 -1.26
CA ARG A 54 -5.79 13.90 -0.74
C ARG A 54 -5.25 13.99 0.68
N LEU A 55 -5.64 13.05 1.53
CA LEU A 55 -5.28 13.10 2.95
C LEU A 55 -3.80 12.79 3.20
N VAL A 56 -3.22 11.86 2.48
CA VAL A 56 -1.83 11.42 2.71
C VAL A 56 -0.82 12.51 2.37
N PRO A 57 -0.88 13.18 1.20
CA PRO A 57 0.02 14.29 0.90
C PRO A 57 -0.13 15.47 1.87
N SER A 58 -1.34 15.74 2.38
CA SER A 58 -1.55 16.81 3.37
C SER A 58 -0.83 16.57 4.70
N ARG A 59 -0.36 15.36 4.95
CA ARG A 59 0.46 14.98 6.11
C ARG A 59 1.96 14.89 5.80
N GLY A 60 2.38 15.40 4.65
CA GLY A 60 3.78 15.37 4.23
C GLY A 60 4.30 13.97 3.87
N ILE A 61 3.42 13.05 3.49
CA ILE A 61 3.75 11.68 3.10
C ILE A 61 3.68 11.57 1.59
N VAL A 62 4.68 10.94 0.98
CA VAL A 62 4.69 10.65 -0.46
C VAL A 62 3.62 9.62 -0.76
N PHE A 63 2.70 9.95 -1.68
CA PHE A 63 1.61 9.09 -2.11
C PHE A 63 1.91 8.48 -3.48
N GLU A 64 1.81 7.17 -3.55
CA GLU A 64 1.88 6.38 -4.78
C GLU A 64 0.52 5.75 -5.06
N GLY A 65 -0.13 6.23 -6.10
CA GLY A 65 -1.47 5.76 -6.48
C GLY A 65 -1.43 4.67 -7.54
N ILE A 66 -2.13 3.57 -7.30
CA ILE A 66 -2.39 2.55 -8.32
C ILE A 66 -3.85 2.61 -8.78
N ALA A 67 -4.09 2.24 -10.04
CA ALA A 67 -5.42 2.16 -10.59
C ALA A 67 -6.09 0.86 -10.14
N VAL A 68 -6.92 0.95 -9.10
CA VAL A 68 -7.75 -0.17 -8.65
C VAL A 68 -9.19 0.19 -8.92
N ARG A 69 -9.79 -0.44 -9.92
CA ARG A 69 -11.22 -0.32 -10.14
C ARG A 69 -11.93 -1.18 -9.12
N GLY A 70 -12.64 -0.52 -8.20
CA GLY A 70 -13.46 -1.23 -7.22
C GLY A 70 -14.48 -2.14 -7.90
N LEU A 71 -14.79 -3.26 -7.28
CA LEU A 71 -15.78 -4.26 -7.70
C LEU A 71 -17.24 -3.72 -7.79
N ARG A 72 -17.42 -2.41 -7.72
CA ARG A 72 -18.72 -1.73 -7.85
C ARG A 72 -19.16 -1.66 -9.31
N GLY A 73 -19.92 -2.66 -9.73
CA GLY A 73 -20.60 -2.65 -11.02
C GLY A 73 -21.12 -4.03 -11.40
N LYS A 74 -22.42 -4.10 -11.64
CA LYS A 74 -23.12 -5.30 -12.11
C LYS A 74 -22.96 -5.40 -13.62
N GLY A 75 -22.23 -6.42 -14.12
CA GLY A 75 -22.13 -6.71 -15.55
C GLY A 75 -21.17 -7.85 -15.83
N LEU A 76 -21.54 -8.74 -16.77
CA LEU A 76 -20.74 -9.91 -17.16
C LEU A 76 -19.35 -9.50 -17.72
N TRP A 77 -19.30 -8.45 -18.52
CA TRP A 77 -18.07 -7.91 -19.11
C TRP A 77 -17.08 -7.42 -18.03
N ARG A 78 -17.59 -6.92 -16.92
CA ARG A 78 -16.77 -6.45 -15.80
C ARG A 78 -16.14 -7.60 -15.02
N LYS A 79 -16.85 -8.72 -14.90
CA LYS A 79 -16.31 -9.95 -14.30
C LYS A 79 -15.21 -10.57 -15.18
N LEU A 80 -15.31 -10.46 -16.49
CA LEU A 80 -14.28 -10.94 -17.42
C LEU A 80 -13.04 -10.04 -17.47
N ALA A 81 -13.20 -8.73 -17.23
CA ALA A 81 -12.10 -7.77 -17.16
C ALA A 81 -11.34 -7.80 -15.81
N LEU A 82 -11.95 -8.36 -14.77
CA LEU A 82 -11.39 -8.38 -13.41
C LEU A 82 -9.98 -8.98 -13.30
N PRO A 83 -9.66 -10.13 -13.94
CA PRO A 83 -8.30 -10.69 -13.89
C PRO A 83 -7.26 -9.77 -14.51
N LEU A 84 -7.59 -9.09 -15.61
CA LEU A 84 -6.69 -8.15 -16.28
C LEU A 84 -6.47 -6.89 -15.44
N ASP A 85 -7.53 -6.35 -14.83
CA ASP A 85 -7.44 -5.20 -13.95
C ASP A 85 -6.59 -5.52 -12.71
N LEU A 86 -6.72 -6.74 -12.16
CA LEU A 86 -5.91 -7.20 -11.04
C LEU A 86 -4.43 -7.35 -11.44
N LEU A 87 -4.14 -7.99 -12.57
CA LEU A 87 -2.76 -8.12 -13.08
C LEU A 87 -2.13 -6.74 -13.32
N ARG A 88 -2.88 -5.80 -13.85
CA ARG A 88 -2.45 -4.44 -14.07
C ARG A 88 -2.13 -3.72 -12.76
N ALA A 89 -2.99 -3.87 -11.75
CA ALA A 89 -2.79 -3.30 -10.43
C ALA A 89 -1.56 -3.91 -9.73
N VAL A 90 -1.37 -5.22 -9.82
CA VAL A 90 -0.18 -5.92 -9.30
C VAL A 90 1.09 -5.43 -9.99
N TRP A 91 1.06 -5.29 -11.31
CA TRP A 91 2.19 -4.79 -12.07
C TRP A 91 2.55 -3.34 -11.71
N GLN A 92 1.54 -2.47 -11.55
CA GLN A 92 1.73 -1.10 -11.08
C GLN A 92 2.32 -1.08 -9.66
N ALA A 93 1.78 -1.87 -8.75
CA ALA A 93 2.29 -1.99 -7.38
C ALA A 93 3.74 -2.50 -7.37
N HIS A 94 4.08 -3.48 -8.20
CA HIS A 94 5.46 -3.96 -8.35
C HIS A 94 6.40 -2.84 -8.83
N GLY A 95 5.96 -2.04 -9.79
CA GLY A 95 6.72 -0.87 -10.26
C GLY A 95 6.96 0.14 -9.14
N VAL A 96 5.95 0.41 -8.30
CA VAL A 96 6.09 1.28 -7.13
C VAL A 96 7.09 0.71 -6.13
N LEU A 97 6.98 -0.57 -5.78
CA LEU A 97 7.92 -1.24 -4.87
C LEU A 97 9.37 -1.18 -5.39
N LYS A 98 9.57 -1.35 -6.69
CA LYS A 98 10.91 -1.23 -7.29
C LYS A 98 11.47 0.18 -7.19
N ARG A 99 10.65 1.21 -7.47
CA ARG A 99 11.10 2.62 -7.43
C ARG A 99 11.40 3.09 -6.02
N THR A 100 10.50 2.77 -5.08
CA THR A 100 10.58 3.26 -3.70
C THR A 100 11.51 2.42 -2.83
N ALA A 101 11.76 1.16 -3.23
CA ALA A 101 12.61 0.21 -2.54
C ALA A 101 12.40 0.21 -1.00
N PRO A 102 11.16 0.03 -0.52
CA PRO A 102 10.89 0.09 0.91
C PRO A 102 11.56 -1.10 1.62
N ARG A 103 11.94 -0.90 2.87
CA ARG A 103 12.52 -1.98 3.70
C ARG A 103 11.48 -2.98 4.20
N CYS A 104 10.24 -2.54 4.33
CA CYS A 104 9.09 -3.39 4.64
C CYS A 104 7.79 -2.70 4.24
N VAL A 105 6.73 -3.48 4.18
CA VAL A 105 5.39 -3.05 3.84
C VAL A 105 4.46 -3.32 5.02
N VAL A 106 3.63 -2.35 5.38
CA VAL A 106 2.58 -2.47 6.40
C VAL A 106 1.23 -2.30 5.71
N SER A 107 0.44 -3.35 5.68
CA SER A 107 -0.89 -3.38 5.08
C SER A 107 -1.96 -3.25 6.15
N LEU A 108 -2.86 -2.27 6.01
CA LEU A 108 -3.95 -2.00 6.93
C LEU A 108 -5.34 -2.20 6.30
N GLY A 109 -5.39 -2.71 5.08
CA GLY A 109 -6.65 -3.01 4.40
C GLY A 109 -7.04 -2.01 3.33
N GLY A 110 -8.04 -2.38 2.55
CA GLY A 110 -8.55 -1.61 1.42
C GLY A 110 -8.18 -2.18 0.06
N TYR A 111 -8.73 -1.60 -1.00
CA TYR A 111 -8.63 -2.16 -2.36
C TYR A 111 -7.20 -2.24 -2.92
N ALA A 112 -6.34 -1.32 -2.55
CA ALA A 112 -4.95 -1.30 -3.03
C ALA A 112 -4.07 -2.35 -2.33
N THR A 113 -4.49 -2.85 -1.16
CA THR A 113 -3.68 -3.77 -0.35
C THR A 113 -3.64 -5.18 -0.91
N GLY A 114 -4.68 -5.62 -1.63
CA GLY A 114 -4.70 -6.90 -2.34
C GLY A 114 -3.56 -7.00 -3.37
N PRO A 115 -3.60 -6.19 -4.45
CA PRO A 115 -2.54 -6.20 -5.46
C PRO A 115 -1.18 -5.75 -4.90
N GLY A 116 -1.15 -4.80 -3.97
CA GLY A 116 0.07 -4.34 -3.31
C GLY A 116 0.72 -5.43 -2.44
N GLY A 117 -0.08 -6.14 -1.66
CA GLY A 117 0.38 -7.26 -0.84
C GLY A 117 0.88 -8.44 -1.67
N LEU A 118 0.18 -8.77 -2.76
CA LEU A 118 0.63 -9.80 -3.69
C LEU A 118 1.96 -9.41 -4.36
N ALA A 119 2.10 -8.17 -4.80
CA ALA A 119 3.35 -7.67 -5.37
C ALA A 119 4.51 -7.73 -4.36
N ALA A 120 4.26 -7.36 -3.10
CA ALA A 120 5.24 -7.44 -2.02
C ALA A 120 5.66 -8.90 -1.74
N ALA A 121 4.69 -9.81 -1.67
CA ALA A 121 4.95 -11.24 -1.46
C ALA A 121 5.77 -11.85 -2.60
N LEU A 122 5.41 -11.56 -3.86
CA LEU A 122 6.17 -12.00 -5.03
C LEU A 122 7.59 -11.42 -5.06
N GLY A 123 7.76 -10.18 -4.59
CA GLY A 123 9.06 -9.53 -4.42
C GLY A 123 9.84 -9.99 -3.18
N ARG A 124 9.32 -10.95 -2.40
CA ARG A 124 9.89 -11.42 -1.13
C ARG A 124 10.18 -10.30 -0.14
N MET A 125 9.34 -9.28 -0.16
CA MET A 125 9.46 -8.13 0.72
C MET A 125 8.81 -8.43 2.08
N PRO A 126 9.43 -8.04 3.21
CA PRO A 126 8.79 -8.18 4.51
C PRO A 126 7.44 -7.48 4.53
N LEU A 127 6.38 -8.22 4.84
CA LEU A 127 5.00 -7.75 4.85
C LEU A 127 4.38 -7.97 6.22
N VAL A 128 3.92 -6.88 6.83
CA VAL A 128 3.11 -6.89 8.05
C VAL A 128 1.68 -6.60 7.65
N VAL A 129 0.76 -7.47 8.01
CA VAL A 129 -0.68 -7.28 7.78
C VAL A 129 -1.36 -7.02 9.11
N HIS A 130 -2.08 -5.91 9.20
CA HIS A 130 -2.92 -5.56 10.33
C HIS A 130 -4.39 -5.55 9.90
N GLU A 131 -5.19 -6.37 10.57
CA GLU A 131 -6.64 -6.41 10.38
C GLU A 131 -7.32 -5.89 11.65
N GLN A 132 -8.06 -4.81 11.51
CA GLN A 132 -8.78 -4.17 12.62
C GLN A 132 -10.24 -4.62 12.71
N ASN A 133 -10.75 -5.37 11.74
CA ASN A 133 -12.10 -5.88 11.77
C ASN A 133 -12.18 -7.19 12.57
N ARG A 134 -13.26 -7.35 13.32
CA ARG A 134 -13.52 -8.57 14.10
C ARG A 134 -13.71 -9.82 13.23
N ILE A 135 -14.14 -9.61 11.99
CA ILE A 135 -14.30 -10.66 10.97
C ILE A 135 -13.37 -10.27 9.80
N PRO A 136 -12.43 -11.14 9.41
CA PRO A 136 -11.59 -10.88 8.27
C PRO A 136 -12.42 -10.61 7.01
N GLY A 137 -12.11 -9.54 6.30
CA GLY A 137 -12.68 -9.27 4.98
C GLY A 137 -12.06 -10.16 3.91
N LEU A 138 -12.53 -9.98 2.66
CA LEU A 138 -12.01 -10.68 1.48
C LEU A 138 -10.68 -10.09 0.94
N THR A 139 -10.01 -9.26 1.75
CA THR A 139 -8.74 -8.62 1.36
C THR A 139 -7.57 -9.14 2.17
#